data_3863ad845f3ab8f0347fc136d9114edc
#
_entry.id   3863ad845f3ab8f0347fc136d9114edc
#
_cell.length_a   1.000
_cell.length_b   1.000
_cell.length_c   1.000
_cell.angle_alpha   90.00
_cell.angle_beta   90.00
_cell.angle_gamma   90.00
#
_symmetry.space_group_name_H-M   'P 1'
#
loop_
_entity.id
_entity.type
_entity.pdbx_description
1 polymer ?
#
loop_
_entity_poly.entity_id
_entity_poly.type
_entity_poly.pdbx_seq_one_letter_code
_entity_poly.pdbx_strand_id
1 'polypeptide(L)'
;MTEDWSCLSQQDTDPYAQICKEAVEDDDKFKTFKKDPRYTAILEHVPYEHGREYVDSIQQYEIDKDLIESFKENDKIGGANILEYDKPFGMVSPSTLRYIQNALDISYFYGEGELNKIVEIGGGYGGLCKTINCLCDFGEYHIYDMEPASRLQEKYLSNFQIDGKVFHHSEPEELKDIDLLISNYAYSELGEKLQDLYYNNVIVNSKKVYMILNRGQVSREVFLKRAEKDFEVTVEKVLDFWPVSYTHLTLPTTMLV
;
A
#
# COMPACT_ATOMS: atom_id res chain seq x y z
N MET A 1 -14.96 -3.51 27.43
CA MET A 1 -13.53 -3.64 27.80
C MET A 1 -12.79 -3.37 26.51
N THR A 2 -12.26 -2.16 26.37
CA THR A 2 -11.35 -1.87 25.25
C THR A 2 -10.09 -2.70 25.48
N GLU A 3 -9.85 -3.71 24.66
CA GLU A 3 -8.58 -4.44 24.68
C GLU A 3 -7.49 -3.43 24.33
N ASP A 4 -6.47 -3.35 25.16
CA ASP A 4 -5.31 -2.50 24.94
C ASP A 4 -4.46 -3.11 23.81
N TRP A 5 -4.60 -2.58 22.60
CA TRP A 5 -3.88 -3.00 21.39
C TRP A 5 -2.43 -2.47 21.36
N SER A 6 -2.07 -1.56 22.28
CA SER A 6 -0.74 -0.95 22.38
C SER A 6 0.38 -1.98 22.61
N CYS A 7 0.04 -3.14 23.16
CA CYS A 7 1.01 -4.23 23.36
C CYS A 7 1.29 -5.06 22.09
N LEU A 8 0.57 -4.84 20.99
CA LEU A 8 0.75 -5.58 19.72
C LEU A 8 1.76 -4.91 18.78
N SER A 9 2.03 -3.64 18.95
CA SER A 9 3.09 -2.89 18.29
C SER A 9 3.99 -2.26 19.36
N GLN A 10 5.29 -2.42 19.27
CA GLN A 10 6.26 -1.70 20.12
C GLN A 10 6.34 -0.22 19.68
N GLN A 11 5.19 0.46 19.54
CA GLN A 11 5.08 1.76 18.87
C GLN A 11 5.98 2.83 19.50
N ASP A 12 6.08 2.89 20.83
CA ASP A 12 6.86 3.94 21.51
C ASP A 12 8.38 3.81 21.34
N THR A 13 8.88 2.62 21.01
CA THR A 13 10.31 2.34 20.84
C THR A 13 10.70 2.03 19.41
N ASP A 14 9.72 1.92 18.51
CA ASP A 14 9.94 1.63 17.10
C ASP A 14 10.53 2.86 16.38
N PRO A 15 11.75 2.77 15.80
CA PRO A 15 12.37 3.87 15.08
C PRO A 15 11.52 4.41 13.92
N TYR A 16 10.73 3.56 13.26
CA TYR A 16 9.81 3.97 12.20
C TYR A 16 8.65 4.82 12.75
N ALA A 17 8.02 4.40 13.84
CA ALA A 17 6.98 5.18 14.50
C ALA A 17 7.50 6.54 14.97
N GLN A 18 8.74 6.58 15.50
CA GLN A 18 9.37 7.83 15.94
C GLN A 18 9.58 8.81 14.79
N ILE A 19 10.14 8.38 13.65
CA ILE A 19 10.33 9.29 12.51
C ILE A 19 9.00 9.74 11.91
N CYS A 20 7.97 8.91 11.87
CA CYS A 20 6.63 9.31 11.45
C CYS A 20 6.10 10.44 12.35
N LYS A 21 6.20 10.30 13.68
CA LYS A 21 5.80 11.32 14.64
C LYS A 21 6.59 12.62 14.48
N GLU A 22 7.93 12.53 14.40
CA GLU A 22 8.80 13.69 14.19
C GLU A 22 8.46 14.44 12.90
N ALA A 23 8.18 13.73 11.81
CA ALA A 23 7.81 14.34 10.53
C ALA A 23 6.43 15.05 10.59
N VAL A 24 5.51 14.57 11.42
CA VAL A 24 4.23 15.26 11.66
C VAL A 24 4.44 16.55 12.44
N GLU A 25 5.26 16.53 13.48
CA GLU A 25 5.45 17.62 14.43
C GLU A 25 6.42 18.70 13.96
N ASP A 26 7.36 18.38 13.04
CA ASP A 26 8.42 19.24 12.54
C ASP A 26 8.43 19.29 11.00
N ASP A 27 8.19 20.48 10.43
CA ASP A 27 8.14 20.68 8.98
C ASP A 27 9.49 20.45 8.29
N ASP A 28 10.61 20.67 8.96
CA ASP A 28 11.93 20.40 8.36
C ASP A 28 12.21 18.90 8.32
N LYS A 29 11.73 18.15 9.30
CA LYS A 29 11.71 16.68 9.26
C LYS A 29 10.78 16.17 8.16
N PHE A 30 9.58 16.76 8.04
CA PHE A 30 8.62 16.41 6.98
C PHE A 30 9.21 16.59 5.56
N LYS A 31 10.00 17.64 5.34
CA LYS A 31 10.67 17.86 4.03
C LYS A 31 11.68 16.77 3.66
N THR A 32 12.14 15.96 4.62
CA THR A 32 13.27 15.04 4.41
C THR A 32 13.06 13.63 4.97
N PHE A 33 11.86 13.29 5.49
CA PHE A 33 11.63 12.02 6.18
C PHE A 33 11.93 10.79 5.32
N LYS A 34 11.71 10.86 4.00
CA LYS A 34 12.02 9.77 3.05
C LYS A 34 13.52 9.46 2.93
N LYS A 35 14.40 10.32 3.48
CA LYS A 35 15.86 10.10 3.56
C LYS A 35 16.35 9.73 4.95
N ASP A 36 15.50 9.79 5.96
CA ASP A 36 15.86 9.39 7.31
C ASP A 36 16.16 7.88 7.36
N PRO A 37 17.31 7.44 7.91
CA PRO A 37 17.67 6.03 7.95
C PRO A 37 16.63 5.13 8.63
N ARG A 38 15.88 5.64 9.61
CA ARG A 38 14.79 4.92 10.28
C ARG A 38 13.63 4.66 9.34
N TYR A 39 13.37 5.60 8.42
CA TYR A 39 12.31 5.48 7.42
C TYR A 39 12.75 4.59 6.24
N THR A 40 13.98 4.80 5.75
CA THR A 40 14.52 4.01 4.64
C THR A 40 14.76 2.54 4.99
N ALA A 41 14.87 2.20 6.27
CA ALA A 41 14.94 0.81 6.71
C ALA A 41 13.63 0.02 6.41
N ILE A 42 12.49 0.71 6.30
CA ILE A 42 11.17 0.10 6.13
C ILE A 42 10.61 0.32 4.72
N LEU A 43 10.69 1.54 4.17
CA LEU A 43 9.95 1.89 2.94
C LEU A 43 10.83 2.37 1.78
N GLU A 44 11.60 3.40 1.94
CA GLU A 44 12.32 4.10 0.85
C GLU A 44 13.69 3.45 0.53
N HIS A 45 13.77 2.12 0.54
CA HIS A 45 14.99 1.33 0.35
C HIS A 45 15.07 0.61 -1.01
N VAL A 46 14.21 0.95 -1.96
CA VAL A 46 14.22 0.33 -3.29
C VAL A 46 15.51 0.71 -4.03
N PRO A 47 16.36 -0.26 -4.41
CA PRO A 47 17.60 0.03 -5.13
C PRO A 47 17.36 0.41 -6.59
N TYR A 48 18.37 1.00 -7.23
CA TYR A 48 18.32 1.43 -8.64
C TYR A 48 17.93 0.30 -9.59
N GLU A 49 18.50 -0.88 -9.39
CA GLU A 49 18.29 -2.05 -10.23
C GLU A 49 16.82 -2.49 -10.24
N HIS A 50 16.17 -2.49 -9.08
CA HIS A 50 14.74 -2.77 -8.98
C HIS A 50 13.90 -1.68 -9.65
N GLY A 51 14.32 -0.41 -9.53
CA GLY A 51 13.68 0.68 -10.27
C GLY A 51 13.72 0.47 -11.79
N ARG A 52 14.84 -0.03 -12.34
CA ARG A 52 14.93 -0.39 -13.76
C ARG A 52 13.93 -1.47 -14.16
N GLU A 53 13.77 -2.47 -13.36
CA GLU A 53 12.85 -3.56 -13.66
C GLU A 53 11.39 -3.14 -13.53
N TYR A 54 11.06 -2.21 -12.61
CA TYR A 54 9.75 -1.56 -12.63
C TYR A 54 9.54 -0.77 -13.92
N VAL A 55 10.55 -0.03 -14.41
CA VAL A 55 10.48 0.67 -15.70
C VAL A 55 10.18 -0.31 -16.83
N ASP A 56 10.92 -1.44 -16.92
CA ASP A 56 10.73 -2.45 -17.95
C ASP A 56 9.31 -3.08 -17.87
N SER A 57 8.82 -3.33 -16.66
CA SER A 57 7.48 -3.88 -16.45
C SER A 57 6.37 -2.87 -16.78
N ILE A 58 6.53 -1.62 -16.37
CA ILE A 58 5.54 -0.56 -16.63
C ILE A 58 5.41 -0.27 -18.13
N GLN A 59 6.46 -0.43 -18.92
CA GLN A 59 6.43 -0.21 -20.36
C GLN A 59 5.44 -1.11 -21.13
N GLN A 60 4.98 -2.21 -20.55
CA GLN A 60 3.91 -3.01 -21.14
C GLN A 60 2.53 -2.33 -21.10
N TYR A 61 2.37 -1.30 -20.27
CA TYR A 61 1.16 -0.50 -20.18
C TYR A 61 1.28 0.75 -21.05
N GLU A 62 0.21 1.12 -21.74
CA GLU A 62 0.15 2.38 -22.49
C GLU A 62 -0.13 3.54 -21.52
N ILE A 63 0.93 4.25 -21.12
CA ILE A 63 0.84 5.37 -20.19
C ILE A 63 1.28 6.65 -20.91
N ASP A 64 0.42 7.65 -20.91
CA ASP A 64 0.75 8.95 -21.47
C ASP A 64 1.73 9.74 -20.58
N LYS A 65 2.32 10.78 -21.16
CA LYS A 65 3.34 11.57 -20.47
C LYS A 65 2.78 12.35 -19.29
N ASP A 66 1.56 12.87 -19.40
CA ASP A 66 0.93 13.71 -18.37
C ASP A 66 0.61 12.86 -17.14
N LEU A 67 0.18 11.62 -17.35
CA LEU A 67 -0.04 10.66 -16.27
C LEU A 67 1.28 10.30 -15.56
N ILE A 68 2.38 10.10 -16.31
CA ILE A 68 3.71 9.87 -15.70
C ILE A 68 4.12 11.06 -14.82
N GLU A 69 3.95 12.30 -15.30
CA GLU A 69 4.28 13.47 -14.50
C GLU A 69 3.38 13.60 -13.25
N SER A 70 2.10 13.22 -13.36
CA SER A 70 1.20 13.19 -12.19
C SER A 70 1.64 12.17 -11.12
N PHE A 71 2.12 11.01 -11.52
CA PHE A 71 2.70 10.03 -10.57
C PHE A 71 3.94 10.59 -9.84
N LYS A 72 4.81 11.30 -10.56
CA LYS A 72 6.04 11.88 -10.01
C LYS A 72 5.81 12.98 -8.98
N GLU A 73 4.58 13.49 -8.84
CA GLU A 73 4.20 14.38 -7.74
C GLU A 73 4.51 13.76 -6.37
N ASN A 74 4.48 12.43 -6.22
CA ASN A 74 4.92 11.72 -5.02
C ASN A 74 6.33 12.09 -4.58
N ASP A 75 7.21 12.41 -5.52
CA ASP A 75 8.61 12.70 -5.26
C ASP A 75 8.87 14.14 -4.77
N LYS A 76 7.90 15.03 -4.96
CA LYS A 76 8.03 16.44 -4.52
C LYS A 76 7.95 16.61 -3.02
N ILE A 77 7.42 15.65 -2.30
CA ILE A 77 7.19 15.69 -0.84
C ILE A 77 8.10 14.69 -0.13
N GLY A 78 8.65 15.09 1.01
CA GLY A 78 9.41 14.22 1.91
C GLY A 78 10.88 13.98 1.51
N GLY A 79 11.36 14.60 0.41
CA GLY A 79 12.75 14.55 0.00
C GLY A 79 13.17 13.20 -0.59
N ALA A 80 12.36 12.61 -1.49
CA ALA A 80 12.63 11.33 -2.13
C ALA A 80 14.05 11.25 -2.74
N ASN A 81 14.59 10.04 -2.83
CA ASN A 81 15.85 9.76 -3.51
C ASN A 81 15.60 9.62 -5.02
N ILE A 82 15.89 10.70 -5.77
CA ILE A 82 15.64 10.76 -7.21
C ILE A 82 16.82 10.20 -7.98
N LEU A 83 16.56 9.26 -8.89
CA LEU A 83 17.54 8.64 -9.76
C LEU A 83 17.11 8.80 -11.22
N GLU A 84 18.06 8.66 -12.15
CA GLU A 84 17.80 8.79 -13.58
C GLU A 84 17.50 7.40 -14.19
N TYR A 85 16.37 7.31 -14.88
CA TYR A 85 15.92 6.12 -15.61
C TYR A 85 15.68 6.45 -17.09
N ASP A 86 15.51 5.43 -17.90
CA ASP A 86 15.21 5.56 -19.31
C ASP A 86 13.85 6.27 -19.54
N LYS A 87 13.74 6.91 -20.71
CA LYS A 87 12.45 7.50 -21.11
C LYS A 87 11.36 6.43 -21.16
N PRO A 88 10.11 6.77 -20.74
CA PRO A 88 9.62 8.13 -20.56
C PRO A 88 9.80 8.70 -19.13
N PHE A 89 10.35 7.96 -18.17
CA PHE A 89 10.37 8.31 -16.74
C PHE A 89 11.40 9.41 -16.40
N GLY A 90 12.65 9.31 -16.89
CA GLY A 90 13.71 10.25 -16.54
C GLY A 90 14.01 10.28 -15.04
N MET A 91 13.97 11.46 -14.43
CA MET A 91 14.25 11.66 -13.01
C MET A 91 13.04 11.28 -12.14
N VAL A 92 13.15 10.21 -11.35
CA VAL A 92 12.09 9.68 -10.49
C VAL A 92 12.67 8.82 -9.38
N SER A 93 11.98 8.68 -8.24
CA SER A 93 12.43 7.74 -7.20
C SER A 93 12.05 6.29 -7.54
N PRO A 94 12.89 5.30 -7.17
CA PRO A 94 12.55 3.88 -7.34
C PRO A 94 11.27 3.48 -6.60
N SER A 95 10.99 4.12 -5.45
CA SER A 95 9.76 3.87 -4.68
C SER A 95 8.51 4.34 -5.42
N THR A 96 8.58 5.48 -6.13
CA THR A 96 7.47 5.93 -6.97
C THR A 96 7.25 4.99 -8.14
N LEU A 97 8.31 4.46 -8.78
CA LEU A 97 8.17 3.42 -9.80
C LEU A 97 7.48 2.16 -9.27
N ARG A 98 7.80 1.72 -8.05
CA ARG A 98 7.09 0.62 -7.37
C ARG A 98 5.60 0.93 -7.18
N TYR A 99 5.25 2.14 -6.74
CA TYR A 99 3.85 2.52 -6.59
C TYR A 99 3.11 2.57 -7.94
N ILE A 100 3.75 3.05 -9.00
CA ILE A 100 3.18 3.04 -10.36
C ILE A 100 2.90 1.60 -10.78
N GLN A 101 3.89 0.70 -10.67
CA GLN A 101 3.72 -0.72 -11.01
C GLN A 101 2.55 -1.34 -10.23
N ASN A 102 2.53 -1.17 -8.90
CA ASN A 102 1.48 -1.73 -8.06
C ASN A 102 0.10 -1.16 -8.42
N ALA A 103 0.00 0.14 -8.67
CA ALA A 103 -1.27 0.76 -9.02
C ALA A 103 -1.80 0.28 -10.38
N LEU A 104 -0.91 0.08 -11.36
CA LEU A 104 -1.27 -0.48 -12.67
C LEU A 104 -1.72 -1.94 -12.57
N ASP A 105 -0.98 -2.76 -11.81
CA ASP A 105 -1.34 -4.16 -11.57
C ASP A 105 -2.70 -4.25 -10.87
N ILE A 106 -2.94 -3.40 -9.86
CA ILE A 106 -4.22 -3.32 -9.14
C ILE A 106 -5.34 -2.90 -10.08
N SER A 107 -5.11 -1.88 -10.91
CA SER A 107 -6.11 -1.42 -11.89
C SER A 107 -6.44 -2.51 -12.90
N TYR A 108 -5.43 -3.20 -13.43
CA TYR A 108 -5.62 -4.33 -14.34
C TYR A 108 -6.38 -5.49 -13.68
N PHE A 109 -6.01 -5.86 -12.45
CA PHE A 109 -6.68 -6.90 -11.66
C PHE A 109 -8.13 -6.54 -11.33
N TYR A 110 -8.37 -5.29 -10.93
CA TYR A 110 -9.73 -4.86 -10.60
C TYR A 110 -10.63 -4.90 -11.84
N GLY A 111 -10.11 -4.45 -12.98
CA GLY A 111 -10.85 -4.37 -14.24
C GLY A 111 -11.84 -3.20 -14.26
N GLU A 112 -12.87 -3.32 -15.10
CA GLU A 112 -13.92 -2.31 -15.22
C GLU A 112 -14.89 -2.41 -14.04
N GLY A 113 -15.33 -1.27 -13.53
CA GLY A 113 -16.32 -1.15 -12.46
C GLY A 113 -16.13 0.09 -11.60
N GLU A 114 -17.12 0.39 -10.78
CA GLU A 114 -17.06 1.50 -9.83
C GLU A 114 -16.27 1.07 -8.58
N LEU A 115 -15.24 1.84 -8.22
CA LEU A 115 -14.50 1.72 -6.98
C LEU A 115 -15.10 2.67 -5.93
N ASN A 116 -16.14 2.24 -5.23
CA ASN A 116 -16.73 3.07 -4.19
C ASN A 116 -15.92 3.04 -2.89
N LYS A 117 -15.42 1.86 -2.51
CA LYS A 117 -14.68 1.70 -1.24
C LYS A 117 -13.42 0.86 -1.43
N ILE A 118 -12.26 1.50 -1.22
CA ILE A 118 -10.95 0.87 -1.19
C ILE A 118 -10.45 0.81 0.26
N VAL A 119 -9.80 -0.29 0.61
CA VAL A 119 -9.11 -0.46 1.89
C VAL A 119 -7.65 -0.79 1.63
N GLU A 120 -6.72 -0.12 2.32
CA GLU A 120 -5.29 -0.43 2.30
C GLU A 120 -4.81 -0.76 3.71
N ILE A 121 -4.18 -1.93 3.89
CA ILE A 121 -3.51 -2.33 5.13
C ILE A 121 -2.02 -2.06 4.98
N GLY A 122 -1.49 -1.11 5.78
CA GLY A 122 -0.09 -0.70 5.73
C GLY A 122 0.18 0.31 4.61
N GLY A 123 -0.40 1.50 4.68
CA GLY A 123 -0.31 2.53 3.65
C GLY A 123 1.00 3.33 3.63
N GLY A 124 1.89 3.12 4.61
CA GLY A 124 3.14 3.87 4.71
C GLY A 124 2.89 5.37 4.87
N TYR A 125 3.34 6.19 3.92
CA TYR A 125 3.04 7.63 3.91
C TYR A 125 1.84 8.01 3.02
N GLY A 126 1.13 7.04 2.43
CA GLY A 126 -0.01 7.28 1.54
C GLY A 126 0.35 7.38 0.05
N GLY A 127 1.58 7.01 -0.33
CA GLY A 127 2.06 7.13 -1.71
C GLY A 127 1.26 6.32 -2.72
N LEU A 128 0.80 5.11 -2.33
CA LEU A 128 -0.03 4.28 -3.22
C LEU A 128 -1.44 4.89 -3.38
N CYS A 129 -2.06 5.35 -2.30
CA CYS A 129 -3.35 6.06 -2.37
C CYS A 129 -3.30 7.22 -3.37
N LYS A 130 -2.26 8.08 -3.28
CA LYS A 130 -2.04 9.18 -4.23
C LYS A 130 -1.85 8.66 -5.67
N THR A 131 -1.13 7.57 -5.86
CA THR A 131 -0.88 7.01 -7.19
C THR A 131 -2.14 6.41 -7.80
N ILE A 132 -2.96 5.70 -7.02
CA ILE A 132 -4.26 5.18 -7.45
C ILE A 132 -5.21 6.32 -7.84
N ASN A 133 -5.21 7.42 -7.07
CA ASN A 133 -6.02 8.61 -7.41
C ASN A 133 -5.66 9.25 -8.78
N CYS A 134 -4.45 8.97 -9.31
CA CYS A 134 -4.10 9.39 -10.67
C CYS A 134 -4.71 8.49 -11.77
N LEU A 135 -5.11 7.27 -11.42
CA LEU A 135 -5.59 6.27 -12.37
C LEU A 135 -7.11 6.16 -12.42
N CYS A 136 -7.77 6.32 -11.29
CA CYS A 136 -9.21 6.13 -11.18
C CYS A 136 -9.80 6.94 -10.02
N ASP A 137 -11.06 7.32 -10.22
CA ASP A 137 -11.88 7.91 -9.16
C ASP A 137 -12.30 6.82 -8.17
N PHE A 138 -12.43 7.19 -6.90
CA PHE A 138 -12.99 6.35 -5.86
C PHE A 138 -13.87 7.17 -4.90
N GLY A 139 -14.83 6.53 -4.25
CA GLY A 139 -15.69 7.19 -3.26
C GLY A 139 -14.98 7.38 -1.92
N GLU A 140 -14.47 6.29 -1.35
CA GLU A 140 -13.82 6.23 -0.04
C GLU A 140 -12.53 5.41 -0.13
N TYR A 141 -11.46 5.89 0.51
CA TYR A 141 -10.19 5.17 0.66
C TYR A 141 -9.84 5.10 2.16
N HIS A 142 -9.84 3.89 2.71
CA HIS A 142 -9.57 3.62 4.12
C HIS A 142 -8.18 3.04 4.27
N ILE A 143 -7.31 3.72 5.03
CA ILE A 143 -5.94 3.27 5.29
C ILE A 143 -5.84 2.82 6.75
N TYR A 144 -5.45 1.58 6.95
CA TYR A 144 -5.17 1.01 8.27
C TYR A 144 -3.67 0.95 8.49
N ASP A 145 -3.17 1.66 9.50
CA ASP A 145 -1.76 1.70 9.85
C ASP A 145 -1.60 2.05 11.33
N MET A 146 -0.37 2.00 11.87
CA MET A 146 -0.11 2.50 13.21
C MET A 146 -0.39 4.01 13.30
N GLU A 147 -0.82 4.50 14.46
CA GLU A 147 -1.24 5.89 14.67
C GLU A 147 -0.23 6.93 14.16
N PRO A 148 1.10 6.84 14.44
CA PRO A 148 2.07 7.80 13.91
C PRO A 148 2.17 7.81 12.37
N ALA A 149 2.03 6.65 11.73
CA ALA A 149 2.00 6.55 10.26
C ALA A 149 0.70 7.13 9.70
N SER A 150 -0.44 6.85 10.32
CA SER A 150 -1.74 7.43 9.94
C SER A 150 -1.72 8.96 9.94
N ARG A 151 -1.13 9.58 10.95
CA ARG A 151 -0.96 11.04 11.01
C ARG A 151 0.00 11.58 9.94
N LEU A 152 1.07 10.83 9.63
CA LEU A 152 1.98 11.18 8.54
C LEU A 152 1.27 11.10 7.18
N GLN A 153 0.44 10.07 6.96
CA GLN A 153 -0.39 9.91 5.77
C GLN A 153 -1.34 11.11 5.60
N GLU A 154 -2.04 11.52 6.65
CA GLU A 154 -2.92 12.68 6.63
C GLU A 154 -2.16 13.95 6.22
N LYS A 155 -1.01 14.22 6.87
CA LYS A 155 -0.16 15.38 6.53
C LYS A 155 0.38 15.29 5.10
N TYR A 156 0.77 14.10 4.63
CA TYR A 156 1.28 13.89 3.28
C TYR A 156 0.21 14.09 2.22
N LEU A 157 -0.93 13.42 2.37
CA LEU A 157 -2.03 13.45 1.40
C LEU A 157 -2.71 14.82 1.33
N SER A 158 -2.68 15.63 2.40
CA SER A 158 -3.19 17.00 2.39
C SER A 158 -2.48 17.93 1.40
N ASN A 159 -1.33 17.53 0.84
CA ASN A 159 -0.61 18.29 -0.18
C ASN A 159 -1.12 18.03 -1.61
N PHE A 160 -2.07 17.12 -1.80
CA PHE A 160 -2.59 16.73 -3.10
C PHE A 160 -4.10 16.92 -3.17
N GLN A 161 -4.61 17.08 -4.37
CA GLN A 161 -6.03 16.95 -4.62
C GLN A 161 -6.34 15.44 -4.72
N ILE A 162 -7.16 14.95 -3.80
CA ILE A 162 -7.69 13.58 -3.82
C ILE A 162 -9.19 13.69 -4.08
N ASP A 163 -9.68 12.99 -5.09
CA ASP A 163 -11.07 13.15 -5.56
C ASP A 163 -12.08 12.43 -4.65
N GLY A 164 -11.66 11.38 -3.97
CA GLY A 164 -12.45 10.67 -2.94
C GLY A 164 -12.19 11.16 -1.52
N LYS A 165 -12.87 10.53 -0.55
CA LYS A 165 -12.65 10.74 0.88
C LYS A 165 -11.61 9.74 1.39
N VAL A 166 -10.59 10.23 2.11
CA VAL A 166 -9.58 9.38 2.75
C VAL A 166 -9.86 9.31 4.24
N PHE A 167 -9.85 8.09 4.77
CA PHE A 167 -10.03 7.79 6.19
C PHE A 167 -8.80 7.06 6.72
N HIS A 168 -8.35 7.44 7.90
CA HIS A 168 -7.19 6.85 8.56
C HIS A 168 -7.62 6.11 9.82
N HIS A 169 -7.19 4.86 9.96
CA HIS A 169 -7.56 3.98 11.05
C HIS A 169 -6.30 3.40 11.71
N SER A 170 -6.28 3.35 13.04
CA SER A 170 -5.21 2.71 13.82
C SER A 170 -5.60 1.34 14.39
N GLU A 171 -6.86 0.96 14.28
CA GLU A 171 -7.39 -0.30 14.78
C GLU A 171 -8.22 -1.02 13.70
N PRO A 172 -8.17 -2.36 13.61
CA PRO A 172 -8.93 -3.14 12.62
C PRO A 172 -10.41 -3.29 13.01
N GLU A 173 -11.15 -2.19 12.97
CA GLU A 173 -12.60 -2.19 13.15
C GLU A 173 -13.30 -2.89 11.98
N GLU A 174 -14.52 -3.42 12.22
CA GLU A 174 -15.32 -4.05 11.17
C GLU A 174 -15.71 -3.03 10.11
N LEU A 175 -15.33 -3.29 8.86
CA LEU A 175 -15.72 -2.51 7.70
C LEU A 175 -16.38 -3.43 6.67
N LYS A 176 -17.51 -2.99 6.08
CA LYS A 176 -18.31 -3.79 5.13
C LYS A 176 -18.36 -3.11 3.77
N ASP A 177 -18.83 -3.90 2.79
CA ASP A 177 -19.05 -3.45 1.41
C ASP A 177 -17.77 -2.88 0.78
N ILE A 178 -16.66 -3.59 0.99
CA ILE A 178 -15.35 -3.22 0.45
C ILE A 178 -15.24 -3.73 -0.99
N ASP A 179 -15.02 -2.83 -1.95
CA ASP A 179 -14.85 -3.24 -3.35
C ASP A 179 -13.47 -3.83 -3.59
N LEU A 180 -12.44 -3.23 -3.00
CA LEU A 180 -11.05 -3.64 -3.15
C LEU A 180 -10.28 -3.47 -1.84
N LEU A 181 -9.63 -4.55 -1.39
CA LEU A 181 -8.64 -4.49 -0.33
C LEU A 181 -7.24 -4.66 -0.92
N ILE A 182 -6.32 -3.85 -0.43
CA ILE A 182 -4.90 -3.83 -0.82
C ILE A 182 -4.03 -4.05 0.40
N SER A 183 -3.00 -4.88 0.30
CA SER A 183 -1.91 -4.90 1.28
C SER A 183 -0.59 -5.26 0.62
N ASN A 184 0.32 -4.30 0.57
CA ASN A 184 1.65 -4.50 0.01
C ASN A 184 2.64 -4.76 1.15
N TYR A 185 2.95 -6.03 1.39
CA TYR A 185 3.86 -6.58 2.42
C TYR A 185 3.31 -6.53 3.85
N ALA A 186 2.64 -5.44 4.25
CA ALA A 186 2.31 -5.14 5.65
C ALA A 186 1.54 -6.26 6.36
N TYR A 187 0.49 -6.80 5.75
CA TYR A 187 -0.30 -7.86 6.39
C TYR A 187 0.54 -9.07 6.80
N SER A 188 1.52 -9.47 5.97
CA SER A 188 2.39 -10.61 6.26
C SER A 188 3.42 -10.35 7.36
N GLU A 189 3.63 -9.11 7.77
CA GLU A 189 4.53 -8.71 8.86
C GLU A 189 3.83 -8.62 10.22
N LEU A 190 2.50 -8.63 10.23
CA LEU A 190 1.70 -8.56 11.45
C LEU A 190 1.79 -9.85 12.26
N GLY A 191 1.64 -9.74 13.57
CA GLY A 191 1.47 -10.91 14.44
C GLY A 191 0.15 -11.63 14.18
N GLU A 192 0.11 -12.94 14.45
CA GLU A 192 -1.03 -13.83 14.16
C GLU A 192 -2.38 -13.29 14.66
N LYS A 193 -2.43 -12.78 15.90
CA LYS A 193 -3.65 -12.22 16.50
C LYS A 193 -4.19 -11.04 15.69
N LEU A 194 -3.30 -10.15 15.23
CA LEU A 194 -3.69 -8.97 14.45
C LEU A 194 -4.07 -9.37 13.02
N GLN A 195 -3.40 -10.35 12.44
CA GLN A 195 -3.80 -10.93 11.16
C GLN A 195 -5.20 -11.53 11.22
N ASP A 196 -5.54 -12.24 12.31
CA ASP A 196 -6.87 -12.80 12.53
C ASP A 196 -7.95 -11.71 12.60
N LEU A 197 -7.66 -10.60 13.27
CA LEU A 197 -8.58 -9.46 13.36
C LEU A 197 -8.83 -8.81 11.99
N TYR A 198 -7.76 -8.51 11.25
CA TYR A 198 -7.91 -7.97 9.89
C TYR A 198 -8.65 -8.93 8.98
N TYR A 199 -8.36 -10.23 9.09
CA TYR A 199 -9.03 -11.22 8.27
C TYR A 199 -10.54 -11.22 8.52
N ASN A 200 -10.95 -11.31 9.79
CA ASN A 200 -12.35 -11.43 10.17
C ASN A 200 -13.15 -10.12 10.01
N ASN A 201 -12.51 -8.97 10.24
CA ASN A 201 -13.19 -7.67 10.27
C ASN A 201 -13.17 -6.94 8.92
N VAL A 202 -12.16 -7.21 8.09
CA VAL A 202 -11.92 -6.43 6.87
C VAL A 202 -11.81 -7.32 5.63
N ILE A 203 -10.92 -8.33 5.64
CA ILE A 203 -10.61 -9.12 4.44
C ILE A 203 -11.84 -9.89 3.94
N VAL A 204 -12.55 -10.61 4.82
CA VAL A 204 -13.74 -11.39 4.42
C VAL A 204 -14.91 -10.54 3.93
N ASN A 205 -14.89 -9.23 4.19
CA ASN A 205 -15.91 -8.28 3.75
C ASN A 205 -15.55 -7.60 2.40
N SER A 206 -14.47 -8.05 1.75
CA SER A 206 -13.96 -7.47 0.51
C SER A 206 -14.35 -8.30 -0.70
N LYS A 207 -14.79 -7.65 -1.78
CA LYS A 207 -15.13 -8.34 -3.05
C LYS A 207 -13.89 -8.84 -3.77
N LYS A 208 -12.82 -8.03 -3.77
CA LYS A 208 -11.51 -8.34 -4.36
C LYS A 208 -10.41 -7.99 -3.37
N VAL A 209 -9.37 -8.80 -3.36
CA VAL A 209 -8.21 -8.59 -2.49
C VAL A 209 -6.93 -8.74 -3.31
N TYR A 210 -6.09 -7.70 -3.27
CA TYR A 210 -4.77 -7.70 -3.87
C TYR A 210 -3.72 -7.65 -2.75
N MET A 211 -2.85 -8.66 -2.67
CA MET A 211 -1.82 -8.72 -1.63
C MET A 211 -0.46 -9.10 -2.19
N ILE A 212 0.56 -8.37 -1.76
CA ILE A 212 1.95 -8.78 -1.89
C ILE A 212 2.40 -9.31 -0.52
N LEU A 213 2.75 -10.59 -0.47
CA LEU A 213 3.16 -11.26 0.76
C LEU A 213 4.67 -11.50 0.74
N ASN A 214 5.35 -11.09 1.80
CA ASN A 214 6.73 -11.48 2.06
C ASN A 214 6.81 -12.75 2.92
N ARG A 215 8.01 -13.15 3.32
CA ARG A 215 8.23 -14.27 4.25
C ARG A 215 7.99 -13.85 5.71
N GLY A 216 6.84 -13.21 5.99
CA GLY A 216 6.48 -12.75 7.32
C GLY A 216 6.22 -13.86 8.35
N GLN A 217 5.62 -13.48 9.48
CA GLN A 217 5.40 -14.37 10.63
C GLN A 217 4.43 -15.51 10.34
N VAL A 218 3.42 -15.29 9.49
CA VAL A 218 2.52 -16.35 9.03
C VAL A 218 3.06 -16.88 7.71
N SER A 219 3.24 -18.21 7.62
CA SER A 219 3.63 -18.78 6.34
C SER A 219 2.56 -18.48 5.29
N ARG A 220 3.00 -18.10 4.10
CA ARG A 220 2.13 -17.88 2.94
C ARG A 220 1.10 -18.99 2.77
N GLU A 221 1.54 -20.24 2.96
CA GLU A 221 0.67 -21.42 2.81
C GLU A 221 -0.49 -21.42 3.83
N VAL A 222 -0.28 -20.95 5.05
CA VAL A 222 -1.33 -20.86 6.07
C VAL A 222 -2.38 -19.83 5.65
N PHE A 223 -1.93 -18.65 5.20
CA PHE A 223 -2.82 -17.61 4.70
C PHE A 223 -3.62 -18.09 3.47
N LEU A 224 -2.96 -18.69 2.47
CA LEU A 224 -3.63 -19.18 1.26
C LEU A 224 -4.68 -20.25 1.57
N LYS A 225 -4.37 -21.23 2.42
CA LYS A 225 -5.35 -22.24 2.87
C LYS A 225 -6.54 -21.65 3.60
N ARG A 226 -6.35 -20.53 4.28
CA ARG A 226 -7.46 -19.81 4.92
C ARG A 226 -8.29 -19.10 3.88
N ALA A 227 -7.64 -18.35 2.98
CA ALA A 227 -8.28 -17.56 1.94
C ALA A 227 -9.08 -18.42 0.94
N GLU A 228 -8.59 -19.62 0.60
CA GLU A 228 -9.28 -20.57 -0.29
C GLU A 228 -10.68 -21.00 0.21
N LYS A 229 -11.02 -20.76 1.49
CA LYS A 229 -12.36 -21.04 2.03
C LYS A 229 -13.38 -19.97 1.67
N ASP A 230 -12.91 -18.74 1.49
CA ASP A 230 -13.76 -17.57 1.34
C ASP A 230 -13.62 -16.93 -0.06
N PHE A 231 -12.52 -17.22 -0.78
CA PHE A 231 -12.17 -16.60 -2.05
C PHE A 231 -11.71 -17.62 -3.09
N GLU A 232 -11.86 -17.25 -4.36
CA GLU A 232 -11.07 -17.84 -5.45
C GLU A 232 -9.66 -17.22 -5.41
N VAL A 233 -8.64 -18.06 -5.29
CA VAL A 233 -7.26 -17.61 -5.07
C VAL A 233 -6.43 -17.79 -6.33
N THR A 234 -5.89 -16.72 -6.86
CA THR A 234 -4.87 -16.73 -7.92
C THR A 234 -3.54 -16.26 -7.35
N VAL A 235 -2.48 -17.00 -7.63
CA VAL A 235 -1.13 -16.67 -7.19
C VAL A 235 -0.24 -16.44 -8.38
N GLU A 236 0.28 -15.23 -8.50
CA GLU A 236 1.22 -14.85 -9.54
C GLU A 236 2.62 -14.63 -8.96
N LYS A 237 3.64 -14.80 -9.80
CA LYS A 237 5.03 -14.60 -9.43
C LYS A 237 5.37 -13.14 -9.64
N VAL A 238 5.80 -12.45 -8.58
CA VAL A 238 6.35 -11.10 -8.67
C VAL A 238 7.71 -11.13 -9.35
N LEU A 239 8.11 -10.03 -9.97
CA LEU A 239 9.48 -9.76 -10.38
C LEU A 239 10.45 -10.17 -9.25
N ASP A 240 11.39 -11.06 -9.55
CA ASP A 240 12.13 -11.95 -8.62
C ASP A 240 13.20 -11.27 -7.75
N PHE A 241 12.91 -10.12 -7.09
CA PHE A 241 13.93 -9.42 -6.26
C PHE A 241 13.99 -9.88 -4.81
N TRP A 242 12.85 -10.22 -4.28
CA TRP A 242 12.70 -10.89 -3.00
C TRP A 242 11.81 -12.10 -3.22
N PRO A 243 11.90 -13.15 -2.42
CA PRO A 243 10.98 -14.28 -2.53
C PRO A 243 9.56 -13.88 -2.10
N VAL A 244 8.94 -13.03 -2.86
CA VAL A 244 7.58 -12.51 -2.70
C VAL A 244 6.67 -13.11 -3.74
N SER A 245 5.39 -13.13 -3.49
CA SER A 245 4.37 -13.54 -4.46
C SER A 245 3.16 -12.63 -4.31
N TYR A 246 2.63 -12.17 -5.43
CA TYR A 246 1.29 -11.58 -5.46
C TYR A 246 0.26 -12.66 -5.14
N THR A 247 -0.77 -12.25 -4.45
CA THR A 247 -1.94 -13.09 -4.24
C THR A 247 -3.15 -12.25 -4.54
N HIS A 248 -3.92 -12.67 -5.54
CA HIS A 248 -5.20 -12.07 -5.86
C HIS A 248 -6.30 -12.97 -5.32
N LEU A 249 -7.25 -12.37 -4.62
CA LEU A 249 -8.41 -13.05 -4.09
C LEU A 249 -9.67 -12.39 -4.64
N THR A 250 -10.57 -13.19 -5.19
CA THR A 250 -11.89 -12.73 -5.61
C THR A 250 -12.95 -13.56 -4.91
N LEU A 251 -14.05 -12.94 -4.53
CA LEU A 251 -15.22 -13.71 -4.09
C LEU A 251 -15.68 -14.61 -5.23
N PRO A 252 -16.10 -15.87 -4.95
CA PRO A 252 -16.72 -16.72 -5.96
C PRO A 252 -17.92 -16.01 -6.57
N THR A 253 -18.04 -16.02 -7.88
CA THR A 253 -19.07 -15.31 -8.66
C THR A 253 -20.49 -15.85 -8.43
N THR A 254 -20.72 -16.72 -7.48
CA THR A 254 -21.97 -17.43 -7.20
C THR A 254 -22.86 -16.79 -6.13
N MET A 255 -22.71 -15.51 -5.84
CA MET A 255 -23.72 -14.78 -5.06
C MET A 255 -24.28 -13.60 -5.87
N LEU A 256 -24.91 -13.92 -7.00
CA LEU A 256 -25.99 -13.14 -7.56
C LEU A 256 -27.29 -13.83 -7.15
N VAL A 257 -27.90 -13.39 -6.07
CA VAL A 257 -29.34 -13.49 -5.84
C VAL A 257 -29.85 -12.14 -5.41
#